data_d4233784fa21a35197bc966da5f6b969
#
_entry.id   d4233784fa21a35197bc966da5f6b969
#
_cell.length_a   1.000
_cell.length_b   1.000
_cell.length_c   1.000
_cell.angle_alpha   90.00
_cell.angle_beta   90.00
_cell.angle_gamma   90.00
#
_symmetry.space_group_name_H-M   'P 1'
#
loop_
_entity.id
_entity.type
_entity.pdbx_description
1 polymer ?
#
loop_
_entity_poly.entity_id
_entity_poly.type
_entity_poly.pdbx_seq_one_letter_code
_entity_poly.pdbx_strand_id
1 'polypeptide(L)'
;MRAVTDAALDRLRAEINPSHFQAYYASAIEKMDAEAASRLCGVTPNNLYQIRRRVGARFRVILEETMRELDDVRFAGPAWYVC
;
A
#
# COMPACT_ATOMS: atom_id res chain seq x y z
N MET A 1 2.06 -13.51 3.50
CA MET A 1 2.14 -12.33 2.63
C MET A 1 0.97 -11.39 2.81
N ARG A 2 -0.21 -11.95 3.02
CA ARG A 2 -1.39 -11.12 3.17
C ARG A 2 -1.31 -10.19 4.37
N ALA A 3 -0.78 -10.70 5.49
CA ALA A 3 -0.64 -9.90 6.70
C ALA A 3 0.32 -8.73 6.49
N VAL A 4 1.39 -8.96 5.72
CA VAL A 4 2.35 -7.90 5.39
C VAL A 4 1.69 -6.84 4.53
N THR A 5 0.95 -7.28 3.52
CA THR A 5 0.26 -6.35 2.62
C THR A 5 -0.76 -5.50 3.38
N ASP A 6 -1.54 -6.13 4.25
CA ASP A 6 -2.54 -5.42 5.04
C ASP A 6 -1.90 -4.40 5.96
N ALA A 7 -0.80 -4.77 6.62
CA ALA A 7 -0.08 -3.87 7.51
C ALA A 7 0.50 -2.68 6.73
N ALA A 8 1.05 -2.96 5.56
CA ALA A 8 1.60 -1.90 4.71
C ALA A 8 0.51 -0.96 4.22
N LEU A 9 -0.65 -1.50 3.85
CA LEU A 9 -1.78 -0.67 3.41
C LEU A 9 -2.29 0.22 4.54
N ASP A 10 -2.32 -0.29 5.76
CA ASP A 10 -2.73 0.52 6.90
C ASP A 10 -1.78 1.68 7.13
N ARG A 11 -0.49 1.43 7.00
CA ARG A 11 0.52 2.48 7.13
C ARG A 11 0.37 3.53 6.04
N LEU A 12 0.15 3.07 4.81
CA LEU A 12 -0.03 3.95 3.67
C LEU A 12 -1.25 4.84 3.88
N ARG A 13 -2.35 4.25 4.33
CA ARG A 13 -3.58 5.00 4.55
C ARG A 13 -3.40 6.10 5.57
N ALA A 14 -2.55 5.88 6.56
CA ALA A 14 -2.29 6.88 7.60
C ALA A 14 -1.42 8.03 7.10
N GLU A 15 -0.65 7.81 6.03
CA GLU A 15 0.31 8.80 5.55
C GLU A 15 -0.23 9.71 4.46
N ILE A 16 -1.19 9.24 3.67
CA ILE A 16 -1.60 9.97 2.46
C ILE A 16 -3.04 10.45 2.59
N ASN A 17 -3.41 11.32 1.68
CA ASN A 17 -4.78 11.83 1.60
C ASN A 17 -5.75 10.68 1.37
N PRO A 18 -6.86 10.62 2.12
CA PRO A 18 -7.84 9.54 1.96
C PRO A 18 -8.36 9.39 0.54
N SER A 19 -8.53 10.49 -0.19
CA SER A 19 -8.96 10.44 -1.59
C SER A 19 -7.94 9.71 -2.45
N HIS A 20 -6.67 10.02 -2.23
CA HIS A 20 -5.59 9.39 -2.99
C HIS A 20 -5.48 7.91 -2.65
N PHE A 21 -5.64 7.56 -1.39
CA PHE A 21 -5.62 6.16 -0.99
C PHE A 21 -6.76 5.40 -1.66
N GLN A 22 -7.95 5.96 -1.65
CA GLN A 22 -9.12 5.32 -2.26
C GLN A 22 -8.92 5.10 -3.76
N ALA A 23 -8.37 6.12 -4.44
CA ALA A 23 -8.11 6.01 -5.87
C ALA A 23 -7.07 4.93 -6.17
N TYR A 24 -6.01 4.88 -5.38
CA TYR A 24 -4.98 3.87 -5.53
C TYR A 24 -5.55 2.48 -5.25
N TYR A 25 -6.28 2.34 -4.17
CA TYR A 25 -6.84 1.05 -3.77
C TYR A 25 -7.77 0.50 -4.85
N ALA A 26 -8.67 1.34 -5.33
CA ALA A 26 -9.63 0.92 -6.34
C ALA A 26 -8.96 0.49 -7.64
N SER A 27 -7.94 1.22 -8.06
CA SER A 27 -7.32 0.96 -9.36
C SER A 27 -6.23 -0.10 -9.30
N ALA A 28 -5.45 -0.13 -8.24
CA ALA A 28 -4.30 -1.02 -8.17
C ALA A 28 -4.58 -2.31 -7.42
N ILE A 29 -5.32 -2.23 -6.32
CA ILE A 29 -5.59 -3.40 -5.49
C ILE A 29 -6.84 -4.14 -5.97
N GLU A 30 -7.93 -3.42 -6.18
CA GLU A 30 -9.17 -4.02 -6.68
C GLU A 30 -9.15 -4.19 -8.20
N LYS A 31 -8.13 -3.63 -8.84
CA LYS A 31 -7.94 -3.74 -10.29
C LYS A 31 -9.13 -3.25 -11.09
N MET A 32 -9.76 -2.21 -10.59
CA MET A 32 -10.86 -1.58 -11.26
C MET A 32 -10.39 -0.92 -12.55
N ASP A 33 -11.26 -0.89 -13.55
CA ASP A 33 -10.96 -0.17 -14.78
C ASP A 33 -10.66 1.30 -14.46
N ALA A 34 -9.66 1.86 -15.14
CA ALA A 34 -9.21 3.22 -14.87
C ALA A 34 -10.34 4.24 -14.99
N GLU A 35 -11.21 4.06 -15.98
CA GLU A 35 -12.34 4.96 -16.18
C GLU A 35 -13.34 4.84 -15.03
N ALA A 36 -13.65 3.61 -14.62
CA ALA A 36 -14.58 3.39 -13.53
C ALA A 36 -14.00 3.90 -12.22
N ALA A 37 -12.71 3.65 -11.96
CA ALA A 37 -12.06 4.12 -10.75
C ALA A 37 -11.99 5.65 -10.70
N SER A 38 -11.72 6.29 -11.82
CA SER A 38 -11.66 7.74 -11.85
C SER A 38 -13.03 8.36 -11.60
N ARG A 39 -14.08 7.75 -12.12
CA ARG A 39 -15.44 8.21 -11.85
C ARG A 39 -15.81 8.04 -10.38
N LEU A 40 -15.48 6.88 -9.83
CA LEU A 40 -15.77 6.59 -8.43
C LEU A 40 -15.08 7.58 -7.49
N CYS A 41 -13.86 7.94 -7.80
CA CYS A 41 -13.04 8.80 -6.94
C CYS A 41 -13.13 10.27 -7.29
N GLY A 42 -13.83 10.61 -8.37
CA GLY A 42 -14.01 12.01 -8.76
C GLY A 42 -12.76 12.65 -9.31
N VAL A 43 -11.90 11.89 -9.96
CA VAL A 43 -10.67 12.41 -10.57
C VAL A 43 -10.65 12.08 -12.06
N THR A 44 -9.79 12.77 -12.81
CA THR A 44 -9.62 12.46 -14.22
C THR A 44 -8.75 11.21 -14.36
N PRO A 45 -8.86 10.49 -15.49
CA PRO A 45 -7.99 9.32 -15.70
C PRO A 45 -6.51 9.65 -15.65
N ASN A 46 -6.13 10.82 -16.17
CA ASN A 46 -4.74 11.25 -16.13
C ASN A 46 -4.27 11.48 -14.69
N ASN A 47 -5.12 12.12 -13.90
CA ASN A 47 -4.83 12.37 -12.50
C ASN A 47 -4.74 11.06 -11.72
N LEU A 48 -5.64 10.12 -12.02
CA LEU A 48 -5.61 8.80 -11.43
C LEU A 48 -4.29 8.09 -11.72
N TYR A 49 -3.81 8.19 -12.96
CA TYR A 49 -2.55 7.59 -13.34
C TYR A 49 -1.39 8.15 -12.52
N GLN A 50 -1.37 9.46 -12.32
CA GLN A 50 -0.33 10.10 -11.54
C GLN A 50 -0.41 9.72 -10.06
N ILE A 51 -1.62 9.62 -9.53
CA ILE A 51 -1.83 9.18 -8.17
C ILE A 51 -1.29 7.75 -8.00
N ARG A 52 -1.62 6.87 -8.94
CA ARG A 52 -1.14 5.49 -8.88
C ARG A 52 0.37 5.41 -8.88
N ARG A 53 1.03 6.20 -9.71
CA ARG A 53 2.49 6.20 -9.77
C ARG A 53 3.09 6.67 -8.45
N ARG A 54 2.58 7.77 -7.94
CA ARG A 54 3.11 8.40 -6.73
C ARG A 54 2.87 7.54 -5.50
N VAL A 55 1.62 7.13 -5.34
CA VAL A 55 1.23 6.32 -4.19
C VAL A 55 1.83 4.93 -4.27
N GLY A 56 1.90 4.38 -5.47
CA GLY A 56 2.50 3.06 -5.68
C GLY A 56 3.96 3.03 -5.28
N ALA A 57 4.70 4.08 -5.63
CA ALA A 57 6.11 4.18 -5.24
C ALA A 57 6.26 4.23 -3.72
N ARG A 58 5.40 5.00 -3.06
CA ARG A 58 5.43 5.08 -1.60
C ARG A 58 5.03 3.76 -0.97
N PHE A 59 4.02 3.11 -1.51
CA PHE A 59 3.58 1.81 -1.01
C PHE A 59 4.69 0.78 -1.10
N ARG A 60 5.45 0.81 -2.16
CA ARG A 60 6.57 -0.11 -2.33
C ARG A 60 7.60 0.06 -1.21
N VAL A 61 7.93 1.30 -0.88
CA VAL A 61 8.86 1.58 0.21
C VAL A 61 8.31 1.09 1.53
N ILE A 62 7.04 1.38 1.81
CA ILE A 62 6.39 0.97 3.04
C ILE A 62 6.34 -0.56 3.12
N LEU A 63 6.05 -1.21 2.01
CA LEU A 63 5.99 -2.66 1.97
C LEU A 63 7.35 -3.28 2.29
N GLU A 64 8.40 -2.74 1.70
CA GLU A 64 9.76 -3.21 1.98
C GLU A 64 10.13 -3.01 3.44
N GLU A 65 9.82 -1.85 4.00
CA GLU A 65 10.08 -1.58 5.41
C GLU A 65 9.30 -2.52 6.32
N THR A 66 8.04 -2.76 5.98
CA THR A 66 7.20 -3.65 6.77
C THR A 66 7.74 -5.07 6.74
N MET A 67 8.15 -5.53 5.58
CA MET A 67 8.75 -6.86 5.44
C MET A 67 10.03 -6.97 6.24
N ARG A 68 10.86 -5.93 6.19
CA ARG A 68 12.12 -5.92 6.94
C ARG A 68 11.87 -5.98 8.43
N GLU A 69 10.89 -5.23 8.91
CA GLU A 69 10.56 -5.23 10.33
C GLU A 69 10.07 -6.58 10.80
N LEU A 70 9.26 -7.23 9.98
CA LEU A 70 8.77 -8.55 10.32
C LEU A 70 9.89 -9.58 10.32
N ASP A 71 10.83 -9.45 9.40
CA ASP A 71 12.00 -10.34 9.38
C ASP A 71 12.86 -10.11 10.62
N ASP A 72 13.08 -8.85 10.99
CA ASP A 72 13.84 -8.52 12.19
C ASP A 72 13.20 -9.09 13.44
N VAL A 73 11.88 -8.95 13.53
CA VAL A 73 11.13 -9.52 14.66
C VAL A 73 11.26 -11.03 14.67
N ARG A 74 11.22 -11.63 13.50
CA ARG A 74 11.34 -13.07 13.37
C ARG A 74 12.71 -13.55 13.85
N PHE A 75 13.76 -12.78 13.62
CA PHE A 75 15.10 -13.13 14.07
C PHE A 75 15.31 -12.77 15.52
N ALA A 76 14.94 -11.56 15.91
CA ALA A 76 15.18 -11.07 17.25
C ALA A 76 14.21 -11.62 18.27
N GLY A 77 12.93 -11.62 17.91
CA GLY A 77 11.88 -12.11 18.79
C GLY A 77 12.13 -13.47 19.34
N PRO A 78 12.44 -14.44 18.49
CA PRO A 78 12.71 -15.79 19.00
C PRO A 78 14.15 -16.00 19.40
N ALA A 79 14.67 -15.11 20.20
CA ALA A 79 15.97 -15.37 20.84
C ALA A 79 15.88 -16.67 21.61
N TRP A 80 14.71 -16.95 22.14
CA TRP A 80 14.43 -18.19 22.84
C TRP A 80 14.57 -19.40 21.94
N TYR A 81 14.29 -19.25 20.67
CA TYR A 81 14.39 -20.38 19.78
C TYR A 81 15.75 -20.44 19.10
N VAL A 82 16.46 -19.33 19.08
CA VAL A 82 17.82 -19.30 18.59
C VAL A 82 18.77 -20.03 19.54
N CYS A 83 18.43 -20.02 20.78
CA CYS A 83 19.22 -20.75 21.79
C CYS A 83 19.01 -22.25 21.69
#